data_9b22362e6124f0829dbcfd6f17d3558e
#
_entry.id   9b22362e6124f0829dbcfd6f17d3558e
#
_cell.length_a   1.000
_cell.length_b   1.000
_cell.length_c   1.000
_cell.angle_alpha   90.00
_cell.angle_beta   90.00
_cell.angle_gamma   90.00
#
_symmetry.space_group_name_H-M   'P 1'
#
loop_
_entity.id
_entity.type
_entity.pdbx_description
1 polymer ?
#
loop_
_entity_poly.entity_id
_entity_poly.type
_entity_poly.pdbx_seq_one_letter_code
_entity_poly.pdbx_strand_id
1 'polypeptide(L)'
;CFEYKVRTPDLVYIDDYAHHPTEINALVSSVRLLYPDMKITGIFQPHLFSRTRDFFDGFAEELSKLDELILLPIYPARELPIAGVTSAALLEKITLKDKQLLDPQEVIGLLGKRENGVILSIGAGDIDRIVEPLKAALS
;
A
#
# COMPACT_ATOMS: atom_id res chain seq x y z
N CYS A 1 3.45 -8.86 -8.64
CA CYS A 1 4.80 -9.40 -8.72
C CYS A 1 5.78 -8.54 -7.92
N PHE A 2 6.53 -9.17 -7.05
CA PHE A 2 7.49 -8.54 -6.15
C PHE A 2 8.69 -7.99 -6.95
N GLU A 3 8.85 -6.66 -6.95
CA GLU A 3 9.91 -6.03 -7.74
C GLU A 3 10.62 -4.94 -6.95
N TYR A 4 11.93 -5.04 -6.81
CA TYR A 4 12.74 -4.01 -6.17
C TYR A 4 12.86 -2.79 -7.07
N LYS A 5 12.54 -1.61 -6.53
CA LYS A 5 12.73 -0.31 -7.21
C LYS A 5 13.92 0.45 -6.63
N VAL A 6 14.12 0.35 -5.31
CA VAL A 6 15.30 0.89 -4.63
C VAL A 6 15.77 -0.18 -3.66
N ARG A 7 17.06 -0.44 -3.61
CA ARG A 7 17.60 -1.47 -2.73
C ARG A 7 18.97 -1.03 -2.21
N THR A 8 18.97 -0.46 -1.01
CA THR A 8 20.18 -0.05 -0.31
C THR A 8 20.18 -0.69 1.08
N PRO A 9 21.29 -0.64 1.83
CA PRO A 9 21.30 -1.21 3.19
C PRO A 9 20.27 -0.57 4.12
N ASP A 10 19.93 0.70 3.94
CA ASP A 10 19.07 1.43 4.85
C ASP A 10 17.66 1.65 4.31
N LEU A 11 17.47 1.65 3.01
CA LEU A 11 16.20 1.99 2.37
C LEU A 11 15.88 1.01 1.25
N VAL A 12 14.68 0.44 1.30
CA VAL A 12 14.20 -0.50 0.29
C VAL A 12 12.83 -0.04 -0.19
N TYR A 13 12.63 -0.02 -1.50
CA TYR A 13 11.32 0.24 -2.10
C TYR A 13 10.97 -0.93 -3.02
N ILE A 14 9.81 -1.53 -2.77
CA ILE A 14 9.30 -2.70 -3.50
C ILE A 14 7.92 -2.38 -4.06
N ASP A 15 7.69 -2.72 -5.33
CA ASP A 15 6.39 -2.60 -5.96
C ASP A 15 5.79 -4.00 -6.16
N ASP A 16 4.50 -4.16 -5.87
CA ASP A 16 3.80 -5.43 -6.01
C ASP A 16 2.35 -5.20 -6.45
N TYR A 17 1.89 -6.00 -7.40
CA TYR A 17 0.53 -5.95 -7.92
C TYR A 17 -0.51 -6.60 -7.00
N ALA A 18 -0.16 -6.95 -5.77
CA ALA A 18 -1.08 -7.58 -4.84
C ALA A 18 -2.41 -6.81 -4.77
N HIS A 19 -3.51 -7.51 -4.96
CA HIS A 19 -4.84 -6.91 -4.97
C HIS A 19 -5.88 -7.80 -4.26
N HIS A 20 -5.42 -8.80 -3.54
CA HIS A 20 -6.24 -9.73 -2.76
C HIS A 20 -5.60 -9.88 -1.36
N PRO A 21 -6.40 -10.02 -0.29
CA PRO A 21 -5.84 -10.15 1.07
C PRO A 21 -4.77 -11.24 1.20
N THR A 22 -4.95 -12.39 0.54
CA THR A 22 -3.97 -13.48 0.57
C THR A 22 -2.63 -13.04 -0.01
N GLU A 23 -2.65 -12.26 -1.10
CA GLU A 23 -1.43 -11.76 -1.73
C GLU A 23 -0.73 -10.73 -0.86
N ILE A 24 -1.51 -9.87 -0.18
CA ILE A 24 -0.97 -8.88 0.75
C ILE A 24 -0.30 -9.59 1.93
N ASN A 25 -0.95 -10.63 2.46
CA ASN A 25 -0.36 -11.44 3.53
C ASN A 25 0.98 -12.02 3.12
N ALA A 26 1.04 -12.62 1.94
CA ALA A 26 2.28 -13.21 1.44
C ALA A 26 3.39 -12.17 1.29
N LEU A 27 3.05 -11.00 0.75
CA LEU A 27 4.00 -9.90 0.57
C LEU A 27 4.55 -9.40 1.91
N VAL A 28 3.66 -9.06 2.83
CA VAL A 28 4.07 -8.51 4.14
C VAL A 28 4.89 -9.55 4.92
N SER A 29 4.46 -10.80 4.91
CA SER A 29 5.19 -11.88 5.60
C SER A 29 6.59 -12.07 5.02
N SER A 30 6.73 -12.04 3.70
CA SER A 30 8.03 -12.17 3.04
C SER A 30 8.95 -11.01 3.39
N VAL A 31 8.42 -9.79 3.39
CA VAL A 31 9.21 -8.59 3.71
C VAL A 31 9.64 -8.61 5.18
N ARG A 32 8.78 -9.07 6.09
CA ARG A 32 9.15 -9.21 7.51
C ARG A 32 10.30 -10.18 7.70
N LEU A 33 10.31 -11.27 6.95
CA LEU A 33 11.41 -12.25 7.01
C LEU A 33 12.72 -11.69 6.46
N LEU A 34 12.63 -10.94 5.37
CA LEU A 34 13.83 -10.36 4.73
C LEU A 34 14.40 -9.18 5.52
N TYR A 35 13.54 -8.39 6.15
CA TYR A 35 13.93 -7.15 6.83
C TYR A 35 13.28 -7.05 8.22
N PRO A 36 13.67 -7.97 9.15
CA PRO A 36 12.98 -8.07 10.44
C PRO A 36 13.12 -6.85 11.34
N ASP A 37 14.15 -6.04 11.14
CA ASP A 37 14.43 -4.88 11.99
C ASP A 37 14.05 -3.55 11.34
N MET A 38 13.45 -3.57 10.15
CA MET A 38 13.09 -2.35 9.44
C MET A 38 11.60 -2.05 9.54
N LYS A 39 11.26 -0.77 9.64
CA LYS A 39 9.87 -0.31 9.61
C LYS A 39 9.30 -0.55 8.21
N ILE A 40 8.12 -1.13 8.12
CA ILE A 40 7.45 -1.40 6.85
C ILE A 40 6.28 -0.44 6.67
N THR A 41 6.38 0.39 5.64
CA THR A 41 5.35 1.34 5.23
C THR A 41 4.69 0.83 3.95
N GLY A 42 3.39 0.63 3.97
CA GLY A 42 2.64 0.22 2.79
C GLY A 42 1.84 1.36 2.21
N ILE A 43 1.82 1.44 0.89
CA ILE A 43 0.93 2.32 0.14
C ILE A 43 -0.02 1.38 -0.60
N PHE A 44 -1.30 1.42 -0.28
CA PHE A 44 -2.27 0.51 -0.89
C PHE A 44 -3.38 1.24 -1.62
N GLN A 45 -3.63 0.83 -2.86
CA GLN A 45 -4.81 1.27 -3.61
C GLN A 45 -5.75 0.09 -3.80
N PRO A 46 -6.94 0.12 -3.18
CA PRO A 46 -7.94 -0.90 -3.46
C PRO A 46 -8.37 -0.84 -4.93
N HIS A 47 -8.52 -2.00 -5.55
CA HIS A 47 -8.94 -2.11 -6.95
C HIS A 47 -10.36 -2.66 -7.01
N LEU A 48 -11.28 -1.89 -7.56
CA LEU A 48 -12.70 -2.17 -7.70
C LEU A 48 -13.48 -2.04 -6.38
N PHE A 49 -14.66 -1.43 -6.47
CA PHE A 49 -15.57 -1.34 -5.32
C PHE A 49 -16.08 -2.72 -4.90
N SER A 50 -16.41 -3.56 -5.88
CA SER A 50 -16.93 -4.90 -5.58
C SER A 50 -15.93 -5.77 -4.85
N ARG A 51 -14.66 -5.76 -5.26
CA ARG A 51 -13.62 -6.54 -4.59
C ARG A 51 -13.36 -6.01 -3.19
N THR A 52 -13.34 -4.68 -3.03
CA THR A 52 -13.15 -4.07 -1.72
C THR A 52 -14.28 -4.45 -0.78
N ARG A 53 -15.53 -4.43 -1.25
CA ARG A 53 -16.68 -4.88 -0.46
C ARG A 53 -16.55 -6.34 -0.05
N ASP A 54 -16.26 -7.21 -1.01
CA ASP A 54 -16.27 -8.66 -0.79
C ASP A 54 -15.17 -9.12 0.17
N PHE A 55 -14.05 -8.42 0.19
CA PHE A 55 -12.89 -8.77 1.01
C PHE A 55 -12.53 -7.69 2.04
N PHE A 56 -13.51 -6.88 2.42
CA PHE A 56 -13.31 -5.69 3.26
C PHE A 56 -12.56 -6.01 4.56
N ASP A 57 -13.06 -6.99 5.31
CA ASP A 57 -12.44 -7.38 6.58
C ASP A 57 -11.06 -8.02 6.37
N GLY A 58 -10.90 -8.79 5.31
CA GLY A 58 -9.61 -9.38 4.95
C GLY A 58 -8.55 -8.33 4.65
N PHE A 59 -8.90 -7.31 3.87
CA PHE A 59 -7.98 -6.20 3.61
C PHE A 59 -7.62 -5.48 4.91
N ALA A 60 -8.60 -5.19 5.76
CA ALA A 60 -8.35 -4.50 7.02
C ALA A 60 -7.40 -5.31 7.91
N GLU A 61 -7.60 -6.61 7.98
CA GLU A 61 -6.75 -7.50 8.79
C GLU A 61 -5.31 -7.52 8.27
N GLU A 62 -5.13 -7.73 6.97
CA GLU A 62 -3.78 -7.85 6.41
C GLU A 62 -3.02 -6.52 6.43
N LEU A 63 -3.69 -5.42 6.11
CA LEU A 63 -3.06 -4.10 6.13
C LEU A 63 -2.70 -3.66 7.56
N SER A 64 -3.41 -4.16 8.58
CA SER A 64 -3.09 -3.85 9.98
C SER A 64 -1.77 -4.47 10.43
N LYS A 65 -1.19 -5.38 9.65
CA LYS A 65 0.10 -6.02 9.96
C LYS A 65 1.30 -5.17 9.55
N LEU A 66 1.09 -4.09 8.82
CA LEU A 66 2.14 -3.12 8.48
C LEU A 66 2.51 -2.29 9.72
N ASP A 67 3.56 -1.48 9.61
CA ASP A 67 3.92 -0.51 10.66
C ASP A 67 3.29 0.85 10.38
N GLU A 68 3.19 1.20 9.11
CA GLU A 68 2.58 2.45 8.66
C GLU A 68 1.80 2.17 7.37
N LEU A 69 0.64 2.80 7.23
CA LEU A 69 -0.18 2.64 6.03
C LEU A 69 -0.59 3.98 5.45
N ILE A 70 -0.40 4.09 4.14
CA ILE A 70 -0.97 5.16 3.33
C ILE A 70 -1.98 4.51 2.40
N LEU A 71 -3.25 4.88 2.58
CA LEU A 71 -4.34 4.32 1.79
C LEU A 71 -4.75 5.32 0.72
N LEU A 72 -4.91 4.85 -0.51
CA LEU A 72 -5.35 5.68 -1.62
C LEU A 72 -6.83 5.45 -1.90
N PRO A 73 -7.51 6.38 -2.58
CA PRO A 73 -8.90 6.16 -3.01
C PRO A 73 -9.02 4.90 -3.86
N ILE A 74 -10.18 4.27 -3.81
CA ILE A 74 -10.46 3.06 -4.59
C ILE A 74 -10.34 3.36 -6.09
N TYR A 75 -9.63 2.51 -6.81
CA TYR A 75 -9.57 2.58 -8.27
C TYR A 75 -10.82 1.90 -8.84
N PRO A 76 -11.74 2.66 -9.43
CA PRO A 76 -13.05 2.11 -9.81
C PRO A 76 -13.02 1.28 -11.09
N ALA A 77 -12.02 1.47 -11.94
CA ALA A 77 -12.01 0.94 -13.29
C ALA A 77 -13.30 1.38 -14.00
N ARG A 78 -14.22 0.45 -14.28
CA ARG A 78 -15.49 0.77 -14.94
C ARG A 78 -16.69 0.63 -14.01
N GLU A 79 -16.45 0.40 -12.72
CA GLU A 79 -17.52 0.22 -11.77
C GLU A 79 -18.09 1.57 -11.30
N LEU A 80 -19.35 1.54 -10.92
CA LEU A 80 -19.98 2.66 -10.21
C LEU A 80 -19.69 2.51 -8.71
N PRO A 81 -19.65 3.63 -7.98
CA PRO A 81 -19.46 3.57 -6.53
C PRO A 81 -20.55 2.75 -5.84
N ILE A 82 -20.15 2.04 -4.78
CA ILE A 82 -21.06 1.26 -3.93
C ILE A 82 -21.17 2.01 -2.61
N ALA A 83 -22.40 2.26 -2.15
CA ALA A 83 -22.65 2.98 -0.90
C ALA A 83 -21.93 2.29 0.27
N GLY A 84 -21.21 3.08 1.06
CA GLY A 84 -20.49 2.58 2.23
C GLY A 84 -19.15 1.91 1.91
N VAL A 85 -18.81 1.72 0.64
CA VAL A 85 -17.54 1.10 0.23
C VAL A 85 -16.60 2.19 -0.23
N THR A 86 -15.75 2.66 0.69
CA THR A 86 -14.78 3.72 0.43
C THR A 86 -13.46 3.38 1.13
N SER A 87 -12.38 4.01 0.67
CA SER A 87 -11.09 3.88 1.38
C SER A 87 -11.17 4.45 2.79
N ALA A 88 -11.94 5.52 3.01
CA ALA A 88 -12.13 6.08 4.34
C ALA A 88 -12.77 5.06 5.29
N ALA A 89 -13.80 4.36 4.84
CA ALA A 89 -14.46 3.31 5.63
C ALA A 89 -13.49 2.14 5.93
N LEU A 90 -12.68 1.77 4.95
CA LEU A 90 -11.67 0.72 5.13
C LEU A 90 -10.62 1.17 6.15
N LEU A 91 -10.18 2.41 6.07
CA LEU A 91 -9.18 2.96 6.99
C LEU A 91 -9.66 2.89 8.45
N GLU A 92 -10.93 3.14 8.68
CA GLU A 92 -11.50 3.07 10.04
C GLU A 92 -11.40 1.67 10.64
N LYS A 93 -11.47 0.62 9.82
CA LYS A 93 -11.37 -0.76 10.28
C LYS A 93 -9.94 -1.22 10.52
N ILE A 94 -8.97 -0.50 10.02
CA ILE A 94 -7.56 -0.84 10.17
C ILE A 94 -7.09 -0.39 11.55
N THR A 95 -6.45 -1.32 12.30
CA THR A 95 -6.10 -1.09 13.71
C THR A 95 -4.78 -0.35 13.92
N LEU A 96 -4.07 -0.01 12.85
CA LEU A 96 -2.85 0.76 12.95
C LEU A 96 -3.12 2.17 13.49
N LYS A 97 -2.19 2.70 14.27
CA LYS A 97 -2.20 4.11 14.69
C LYS A 97 -1.65 5.00 13.59
N ASP A 98 -0.60 4.54 12.92
CA ASP A 98 0.12 5.30 11.90
C ASP A 98 -0.49 4.98 10.53
N LYS A 99 -1.58 5.67 10.22
CA LYS A 99 -2.33 5.45 8.98
C LYS A 99 -2.93 6.75 8.50
N GLN A 100 -3.03 6.91 7.19
CA GLN A 100 -3.68 8.08 6.60
C GLN A 100 -4.18 7.80 5.20
N LEU A 101 -5.15 8.60 4.77
CA LEU A 101 -5.71 8.56 3.42
C LEU A 101 -5.14 9.73 2.64
N LEU A 102 -4.48 9.45 1.53
CA LEU A 102 -3.88 10.48 0.67
C LEU A 102 -4.28 10.24 -0.78
N ASP A 103 -4.20 11.30 -1.58
CA ASP A 103 -4.24 11.16 -3.03
C ASP A 103 -2.85 10.77 -3.53
N PRO A 104 -2.75 10.08 -4.70
CA PRO A 104 -1.46 9.62 -5.20
C PRO A 104 -0.37 10.71 -5.30
N GLN A 105 -0.75 11.93 -5.71
CA GLN A 105 0.21 13.02 -5.85
C GLN A 105 0.81 13.49 -4.52
N GLU A 106 0.12 13.25 -3.41
CA GLU A 106 0.61 13.63 -2.08
C GLU A 106 1.66 12.66 -1.54
N VAL A 107 1.65 11.43 -2.05
CA VAL A 107 2.54 10.35 -1.57
C VAL A 107 4.01 10.70 -1.78
N ILE A 108 4.34 11.24 -2.93
CA ILE A 108 5.74 11.57 -3.27
C ILE A 108 6.28 12.61 -2.28
N GLY A 109 5.49 13.64 -1.98
CA GLY A 109 5.88 14.68 -1.03
C GLY A 109 6.12 14.15 0.37
N LEU A 110 5.32 13.15 0.79
CA LEU A 110 5.44 12.57 2.12
C LEU A 110 6.59 11.56 2.21
N LEU A 111 6.67 10.63 1.26
CA LEU A 111 7.60 9.50 1.33
C LEU A 111 8.92 9.71 0.61
N GLY A 112 8.97 10.63 -0.35
CA GLY A 112 10.17 10.84 -1.16
C GLY A 112 11.39 11.32 -0.38
N LYS A 113 11.20 11.74 0.87
CA LYS A 113 12.27 12.21 1.75
C LYS A 113 12.77 11.15 2.73
N ARG A 114 12.17 9.95 2.69
CA ARG A 114 12.56 8.87 3.62
C ARG A 114 13.97 8.40 3.33
N GLU A 115 14.71 8.13 4.39
CA GLU A 115 16.11 7.70 4.31
C GLU A 115 16.31 6.27 4.79
N ASN A 116 15.30 5.69 5.44
CA ASN A 116 15.38 4.32 5.95
C ASN A 116 14.02 3.64 5.96
N GLY A 117 14.06 2.32 6.11
CA GLY A 117 12.87 1.49 6.18
C GLY A 117 12.54 0.82 4.85
N VAL A 118 11.44 0.06 4.85
CA VAL A 118 10.91 -0.59 3.65
C VAL A 118 9.63 0.11 3.26
N ILE A 119 9.52 0.48 2.00
CA ILE A 119 8.32 1.07 1.42
C ILE A 119 7.77 0.08 0.40
N LEU A 120 6.47 -0.21 0.50
CA LEU A 120 5.77 -1.11 -0.42
C LEU A 120 4.69 -0.33 -1.15
N SER A 121 4.71 -0.33 -2.47
CA SER A 121 3.55 0.14 -3.24
C SER A 121 2.76 -1.08 -3.67
N ILE A 122 1.49 -1.15 -3.25
CA ILE A 122 0.65 -2.34 -3.36
C ILE A 122 -0.62 -2.00 -4.10
N GLY A 123 -0.88 -2.69 -5.19
CA GLY A 123 -2.11 -2.51 -5.94
C GLY A 123 -1.94 -2.66 -7.44
N ALA A 124 -3.08 -2.66 -8.13
CA ALA A 124 -3.14 -2.90 -9.58
C ALA A 124 -3.83 -1.75 -10.34
N GLY A 125 -4.06 -0.62 -9.70
CA GLY A 125 -4.73 0.53 -10.31
C GLY A 125 -3.74 1.60 -10.78
N ASP A 126 -4.17 2.86 -10.71
CA ASP A 126 -3.34 3.98 -11.13
C ASP A 126 -2.23 4.32 -10.13
N ILE A 127 -2.13 3.58 -9.02
CA ILE A 127 -0.96 3.60 -8.13
C ILE A 127 0.34 3.37 -8.93
N ASP A 128 0.26 2.65 -10.04
CA ASP A 128 1.41 2.42 -10.91
C ASP A 128 2.07 3.73 -11.36
N ARG A 129 1.30 4.81 -11.42
CA ARG A 129 1.80 6.13 -11.85
C ARG A 129 2.75 6.77 -10.83
N ILE A 130 2.71 6.36 -9.56
CA ILE A 130 3.62 6.92 -8.55
C ILE A 130 4.94 6.18 -8.48
N VAL A 131 5.05 5.01 -9.08
CA VAL A 131 6.20 4.12 -8.91
C VAL A 131 7.50 4.78 -9.36
N GLU A 132 7.56 5.25 -10.61
CA GLU A 132 8.78 5.87 -11.11
C GLU A 132 9.11 7.22 -10.43
N PRO A 133 8.14 8.12 -10.22
CA PRO A 133 8.42 9.35 -9.47
C PRO A 133 8.91 9.09 -8.04
N LEU A 134 8.33 8.10 -7.35
CA LEU A 134 8.75 7.77 -5.99
C LEU A 134 10.15 7.16 -5.99
N LYS A 135 10.42 6.26 -6.92
CA LYS A 135 11.75 5.69 -7.10
C LYS A 135 12.80 6.78 -7.31
N ALA A 136 12.50 7.75 -8.17
CA ALA A 136 13.40 8.86 -8.43
C ALA A 136 13.64 9.70 -7.18
N ALA A 137 12.60 9.98 -6.40
CA ALA A 137 12.71 10.76 -5.17
C ALA A 137 13.52 10.04 -4.10
N LEU A 138 13.45 8.71 -4.04
CA LEU A 138 14.14 7.90 -3.05
C LEU A 138 15.58 7.54 -3.44
N SER A 139 15.94 7.77 -4.68
CA SER A 139 17.28 7.39 -5.19
C SER A 139 18.35 8.43 -4.93
#